data_ee64c94e160b07f1ae566ef568080e2e
#
_entry.id   ee64c94e160b07f1ae566ef568080e2e
#
_cell.length_a   1.000
_cell.length_b   1.000
_cell.length_c   1.000
_cell.angle_alpha   90.00
_cell.angle_beta   90.00
_cell.angle_gamma   90.00
#
_symmetry.space_group_name_H-M   'P 1'
#
loop_
_entity.id
_entity.type
_entity.pdbx_description
1 polymer ?
#
loop_
_entity_poly.entity_id
_entity_poly.type
_entity_poly.pdbx_seq_one_letter_code
_entity_poly.pdbx_strand_id
1 'polypeptide(L)'
;MYHSNGNYEAFMDARKPEGAEKKSAYIVGGGLAGLAAAVFMVRDAHMEGKKIHVLEEEPVAGGSLDGTNRPEYGYIIRGGREMENHFECLWDMYRSIPSLEIPGASYLDEYAWLDKDDPNSSNCRLIHNRGDRVPTDGQYGLGKCANEIVKLVIDRKSTRLNSS
;
A
#
# COMPACT_ATOMS: atom_id res chain seq x y z
N MET A 1 17.13 -8.82 -9.08
CA MET A 1 16.37 -8.57 -7.83
C MET A 1 16.79 -7.20 -7.35
N TYR A 2 15.86 -6.27 -7.28
CA TYR A 2 16.16 -4.93 -6.80
C TYR A 2 16.19 -4.96 -5.27
N HIS A 3 17.29 -4.55 -4.70
CA HIS A 3 17.38 -4.35 -3.27
C HIS A 3 17.34 -2.83 -3.02
N SER A 4 16.24 -2.33 -2.52
CA SER A 4 16.21 -0.97 -2.00
C SER A 4 17.15 -0.92 -0.78
N ASN A 5 18.22 -0.17 -0.91
CA ASN A 5 19.11 0.17 0.19
C ASN A 5 18.68 1.48 0.88
N GLY A 6 17.46 1.93 0.60
CA GLY A 6 16.97 3.24 1.03
C GLY A 6 17.51 4.41 0.23
N ASN A 7 18.23 4.16 -0.86
CA ASN A 7 18.69 5.23 -1.76
C ASN A 7 17.57 5.63 -2.72
N TYR A 8 16.63 6.37 -2.19
CA TYR A 8 15.50 6.91 -2.96
C TYR A 8 15.95 7.86 -4.09
N GLU A 9 17.05 8.56 -3.91
CA GLU A 9 17.60 9.52 -4.88
C GLU A 9 17.96 8.85 -6.21
N ALA A 10 18.39 7.58 -6.17
CA ALA A 10 18.68 6.83 -7.38
C ALA A 10 17.45 6.60 -8.27
N PHE A 11 16.26 6.62 -7.69
CA PHE A 11 15.00 6.55 -8.45
C PHE A 11 14.56 7.88 -9.02
N MET A 12 14.97 8.96 -8.42
CA MET A 12 14.57 10.31 -8.83
C MET A 12 15.32 10.79 -10.07
N ASP A 13 16.44 10.15 -10.43
CA ASP A 13 17.21 10.46 -11.64
C ASP A 13 16.72 9.60 -12.82
N ALA A 14 15.45 9.75 -13.14
CA ALA A 14 14.84 9.02 -14.25
C ALA A 14 15.44 9.48 -15.58
N ARG A 15 16.00 8.52 -16.34
CA ARG A 15 16.59 8.79 -17.65
C ARG A 15 15.75 8.14 -18.74
N LYS A 16 15.39 8.93 -19.73
CA LYS A 16 14.72 8.39 -20.91
C LYS A 16 15.62 7.35 -21.59
N PRO A 17 15.18 6.08 -21.72
CA PRO A 17 15.93 5.08 -22.45
C PRO A 17 16.03 5.44 -23.93
N GLU A 18 17.19 5.15 -24.53
CA GLU A 18 17.38 5.34 -25.98
C GLU A 18 16.37 4.49 -26.77
N GLY A 19 15.72 5.10 -27.73
CA GLY A 19 14.76 4.43 -28.61
C GLY A 19 13.41 4.16 -27.96
N ALA A 20 13.11 4.73 -26.78
CA ALA A 20 11.80 4.57 -26.14
C ALA A 20 10.64 5.02 -27.05
N GLU A 21 10.86 6.06 -27.86
CA GLU A 21 9.87 6.59 -28.79
C GLU A 21 9.53 5.62 -29.95
N LYS A 22 10.36 4.62 -30.20
CA LYS A 22 10.16 3.60 -31.24
C LYS A 22 9.50 2.32 -30.73
N LYS A 23 9.32 2.22 -29.41
CA LYS A 23 8.80 1.01 -28.75
C LYS A 23 7.31 1.15 -28.42
N SER A 24 6.64 0.03 -28.34
CA SER A 24 5.30 -0.10 -27.74
C SER A 24 5.37 -1.05 -26.54
N ALA A 25 4.59 -0.77 -25.53
CA ALA A 25 4.51 -1.61 -24.34
C ALA A 25 3.12 -2.26 -24.24
N TYR A 26 3.09 -3.53 -23.92
CA TYR A 26 1.88 -4.28 -23.63
C TYR A 26 1.99 -4.83 -22.20
N ILE A 27 1.10 -4.39 -21.35
CA ILE A 27 1.04 -4.74 -19.93
C ILE A 27 -0.15 -5.66 -19.74
N VAL A 28 0.06 -6.86 -19.28
CA VAL A 28 -1.00 -7.83 -19.03
C VAL A 28 -1.41 -7.73 -17.56
N GLY A 29 -2.65 -7.32 -17.34
CA GLY A 29 -3.26 -7.09 -16.02
C GLY A 29 -3.21 -5.63 -15.60
N GLY A 30 -4.39 -5.09 -15.26
CA GLY A 30 -4.61 -3.72 -14.77
C GLY A 30 -4.56 -3.60 -13.24
N GLY A 31 -3.86 -4.50 -12.54
CA GLY A 31 -3.61 -4.38 -11.11
C GLY A 31 -2.57 -3.30 -10.81
N LEU A 32 -2.29 -3.09 -9.51
CA LEU A 32 -1.38 -2.03 -9.04
C LEU A 32 -0.03 -2.04 -9.77
N ALA A 33 0.58 -3.21 -9.93
CA ALA A 33 1.88 -3.33 -10.60
C ALA A 33 1.82 -2.94 -12.07
N GLY A 34 0.76 -3.36 -12.80
CA GLY A 34 0.57 -3.01 -14.20
C GLY A 34 0.31 -1.51 -14.39
N LEU A 35 -0.54 -0.93 -13.57
CA LEU A 35 -0.83 0.51 -13.58
C LEU A 35 0.41 1.34 -13.21
N ALA A 36 1.16 0.92 -12.20
CA ALA A 36 2.41 1.57 -11.82
C ALA A 36 3.45 1.52 -12.96
N ALA A 37 3.58 0.38 -13.64
CA ALA A 37 4.46 0.25 -14.79
C ALA A 37 4.06 1.24 -15.91
N ALA A 38 2.77 1.40 -16.19
CA ALA A 38 2.29 2.37 -17.17
C ALA A 38 2.65 3.81 -16.75
N VAL A 39 2.45 4.17 -15.50
CA VAL A 39 2.80 5.49 -14.96
C VAL A 39 4.28 5.76 -15.13
N PHE A 40 5.16 4.85 -14.72
CA PHE A 40 6.60 5.02 -14.85
C PHE A 40 7.07 5.07 -16.32
N MET A 41 6.45 4.31 -17.21
CA MET A 41 6.76 4.38 -18.65
C MET A 41 6.42 5.75 -19.23
N VAL A 42 5.31 6.36 -18.85
CA VAL A 42 4.96 7.72 -19.30
C VAL A 42 5.85 8.76 -18.65
N ARG A 43 5.95 8.74 -17.32
CA ARG A 43 6.59 9.79 -16.54
C ARG A 43 8.10 9.77 -16.67
N ASP A 44 8.71 8.58 -16.53
CA ASP A 44 10.16 8.44 -16.39
C ASP A 44 10.83 8.00 -17.68
N ALA A 45 10.24 7.07 -18.41
CA ALA A 45 10.76 6.65 -19.71
C ALA A 45 10.32 7.56 -20.87
N HIS A 46 9.44 8.53 -20.61
CA HIS A 46 8.90 9.45 -21.61
C HIS A 46 8.30 8.75 -22.84
N MET A 47 7.69 7.58 -22.62
CA MET A 47 6.93 6.91 -23.65
C MET A 47 5.61 7.64 -23.94
N GLU A 48 5.24 7.67 -25.22
CA GLU A 48 3.94 8.21 -25.59
C GLU A 48 2.82 7.29 -25.09
N GLY A 49 1.85 7.82 -24.33
CA GLY A 49 0.76 7.02 -23.73
C GLY A 49 0.00 6.18 -24.75
N LYS A 50 -0.15 6.66 -26.00
CA LYS A 50 -0.79 5.92 -27.09
C LYS A 50 -0.07 4.62 -27.51
N LYS A 51 1.19 4.45 -27.07
CA LYS A 51 2.01 3.26 -27.31
C LYS A 51 2.06 2.31 -26.12
N ILE A 52 1.35 2.64 -25.05
CA ILE A 52 1.26 1.81 -23.85
C ILE A 52 -0.15 1.24 -23.79
N HIS A 53 -0.24 -0.08 -23.83
CA HIS A 53 -1.49 -0.81 -23.83
C HIS A 53 -1.59 -1.65 -22.56
N VAL A 54 -2.55 -1.34 -21.69
CA VAL A 54 -2.88 -2.15 -20.52
C VAL A 54 -4.03 -3.07 -20.91
N LEU A 55 -3.78 -4.36 -20.86
CA LEU A 55 -4.76 -5.41 -21.19
C LEU A 55 -5.34 -5.92 -19.87
N GLU A 56 -6.61 -5.60 -19.63
CA GLU A 56 -7.35 -6.00 -18.44
C GLU A 56 -8.60 -6.79 -18.87
N GLU A 57 -8.83 -7.92 -18.24
CA GLU A 57 -9.97 -8.78 -18.51
C GLU A 57 -11.22 -8.30 -17.78
N GLU A 58 -11.05 -7.73 -16.60
CA GLU A 58 -12.15 -7.25 -15.78
C GLU A 58 -12.60 -5.85 -16.22
N PRO A 59 -13.89 -5.52 -16.04
CA PRO A 59 -14.43 -4.22 -16.41
C PRO A 59 -13.87 -3.04 -15.60
N VAL A 60 -13.22 -3.33 -14.47
CA VAL A 60 -12.63 -2.34 -13.56
C VAL A 60 -11.19 -2.69 -13.30
N ALA A 61 -10.29 -1.74 -13.58
CA ALA A 61 -8.90 -1.89 -13.23
C ALA A 61 -8.69 -1.80 -11.71
N GLY A 62 -7.60 -2.39 -11.22
CA GLY A 62 -7.23 -2.39 -9.81
C GLY A 62 -6.81 -3.78 -9.31
N GLY A 63 -7.24 -4.83 -9.97
CA GLY A 63 -6.92 -6.21 -9.61
C GLY A 63 -7.40 -6.53 -8.18
N SER A 64 -6.50 -7.03 -7.33
CA SER A 64 -6.84 -7.33 -5.92
C SER A 64 -7.11 -6.08 -5.07
N LEU A 65 -6.80 -4.89 -5.57
CA LEU A 65 -7.04 -3.62 -4.90
C LEU A 65 -8.37 -2.97 -5.29
N ASP A 66 -9.15 -3.61 -6.16
CA ASP A 66 -10.46 -3.11 -6.52
C ASP A 66 -11.40 -3.05 -5.30
N GLY A 67 -12.40 -2.22 -5.40
CA GLY A 67 -13.50 -2.14 -4.46
C GLY A 67 -14.82 -2.14 -5.20
N THR A 68 -15.85 -2.63 -4.56
CA THR A 68 -17.21 -2.65 -5.10
C THR A 68 -18.13 -1.85 -4.21
N ASN A 69 -18.92 -0.96 -4.81
CA ASN A 69 -20.02 -0.32 -4.11
C ASN A 69 -21.31 -1.12 -4.37
N ARG A 70 -21.89 -1.61 -3.31
CA ARG A 70 -23.18 -2.32 -3.32
C ARG A 70 -24.21 -1.47 -2.54
N PRO A 71 -25.32 -1.09 -3.15
CA PRO A 71 -26.32 -0.22 -2.48
C PRO A 71 -26.79 -0.76 -1.14
N GLU A 72 -26.91 -2.08 -1.00
CA GLU A 72 -27.42 -2.72 0.23
C GLU A 72 -26.33 -2.90 1.31
N TYR A 73 -25.05 -2.94 0.93
CA TYR A 73 -23.95 -3.31 1.82
C TYR A 73 -22.87 -2.23 1.92
N GLY A 74 -22.94 -1.19 1.10
CA GLY A 74 -21.91 -0.16 1.02
C GLY A 74 -20.68 -0.60 0.24
N TYR A 75 -19.52 -0.11 0.62
CA TYR A 75 -18.26 -0.43 -0.03
C TYR A 75 -17.69 -1.74 0.49
N ILE A 76 -17.37 -2.63 -0.44
CA ILE A 76 -16.76 -3.93 -0.16
C ILE A 76 -15.35 -3.92 -0.74
N ILE A 77 -14.36 -4.24 0.07
CA ILE A 77 -12.96 -4.36 -0.31
C ILE A 77 -12.43 -5.75 0.03
N ARG A 78 -11.40 -6.20 -0.68
CA ARG A 78 -10.76 -7.50 -0.47
C ARG A 78 -9.66 -7.40 0.59
N GLY A 79 -10.02 -7.40 1.84
CA GLY A 79 -9.08 -7.40 2.96
C GLY A 79 -8.46 -6.04 3.30
N GLY A 80 -7.57 -6.03 4.27
CA GLY A 80 -6.85 -4.85 4.72
C GLY A 80 -5.81 -4.38 3.70
N ARG A 81 -5.50 -3.10 3.73
CA ARG A 81 -4.53 -2.46 2.81
C ARG A 81 -3.58 -1.62 3.61
N GLU A 82 -2.84 -2.30 4.47
CA GLU A 82 -1.82 -1.67 5.27
C GLU A 82 -0.62 -1.30 4.39
N MET A 83 -0.02 -0.17 4.66
CA MET A 83 1.15 0.34 3.94
C MET A 83 2.27 0.64 4.92
N GLU A 84 3.49 0.40 4.48
CA GLU A 84 4.69 0.65 5.26
C GLU A 84 5.39 1.92 4.79
N ASN A 85 6.17 2.52 5.69
CA ASN A 85 6.91 3.74 5.40
C ASN A 85 7.97 3.58 4.30
N HIS A 86 8.32 2.34 3.95
CA HIS A 86 9.36 2.00 2.99
C HIS A 86 8.85 1.48 1.65
N PHE A 87 7.64 1.82 1.29
CA PHE A 87 7.10 1.59 -0.06
C PHE A 87 7.49 2.74 -1.01
N GLU A 88 8.77 3.01 -1.13
CA GLU A 88 9.31 4.20 -1.80
C GLU A 88 8.77 4.36 -3.22
N CYS A 89 8.71 3.28 -4.01
CA CYS A 89 8.18 3.33 -5.38
C CYS A 89 6.69 3.70 -5.40
N LEU A 90 5.92 3.22 -4.42
CA LEU A 90 4.50 3.52 -4.31
C LEU A 90 4.29 4.99 -3.90
N TRP A 91 5.04 5.46 -2.93
CA TRP A 91 4.98 6.85 -2.48
C TRP A 91 5.41 7.82 -3.56
N ASP A 92 6.44 7.47 -4.33
CA ASP A 92 6.87 8.26 -5.48
C ASP A 92 5.79 8.32 -6.56
N MET A 93 5.15 7.19 -6.85
CA MET A 93 4.02 7.17 -7.78
C MET A 93 2.85 8.03 -7.27
N TYR A 94 2.45 7.89 -6.01
CA TYR A 94 1.34 8.63 -5.41
C TYR A 94 1.56 10.14 -5.41
N ARG A 95 2.80 10.59 -5.27
CA ARG A 95 3.16 12.01 -5.38
C ARG A 95 2.87 12.59 -6.76
N SER A 96 2.95 11.78 -7.80
CA SER A 96 2.70 12.22 -9.18
C SER A 96 1.23 12.09 -9.63
N ILE A 97 0.38 11.48 -8.81
CA ILE A 97 -1.06 11.34 -9.08
C ILE A 97 -1.78 12.52 -8.44
N PRO A 98 -2.49 13.35 -9.23
CA PRO A 98 -3.25 14.46 -8.66
C PRO A 98 -4.46 13.94 -7.87
N SER A 99 -4.79 14.63 -6.79
CA SER A 99 -6.05 14.42 -6.08
C SER A 99 -7.23 14.70 -6.99
N LEU A 100 -8.27 13.88 -6.90
CA LEU A 100 -9.54 14.12 -7.59
C LEU A 100 -10.44 15.11 -6.85
N GLU A 101 -10.24 15.25 -5.54
CA GLU A 101 -11.11 16.05 -4.67
C GLU A 101 -10.49 17.40 -4.30
N ILE A 102 -9.16 17.46 -4.17
CA ILE A 102 -8.47 18.63 -3.64
C ILE A 102 -7.53 19.23 -4.69
N PRO A 103 -7.89 20.35 -5.29
CA PRO A 103 -7.05 21.01 -6.30
C PRO A 103 -5.65 21.33 -5.77
N GLY A 104 -4.63 20.95 -6.52
CA GLY A 104 -3.23 21.20 -6.17
C GLY A 104 -2.60 20.22 -5.20
N ALA A 105 -3.36 19.28 -4.65
CA ALA A 105 -2.83 18.19 -3.85
C ALA A 105 -2.53 16.94 -4.71
N SER A 106 -1.62 16.11 -4.23
CA SER A 106 -1.39 14.76 -4.73
C SER A 106 -2.18 13.72 -3.93
N TYR A 107 -2.29 12.53 -4.48
CA TYR A 107 -2.86 11.40 -3.73
C TYR A 107 -2.02 11.02 -2.49
N LEU A 108 -0.69 11.27 -2.55
CA LEU A 108 0.16 11.11 -1.38
C LEU A 108 -0.20 12.08 -0.26
N ASP A 109 -0.56 13.33 -0.59
CA ASP A 109 -0.98 14.31 0.42
C ASP A 109 -2.25 13.88 1.11
N GLU A 110 -3.25 13.40 0.36
CA GLU A 110 -4.49 12.87 0.94
C GLU A 110 -4.21 11.71 1.88
N TYR A 111 -3.37 10.78 1.47
CA TYR A 111 -2.98 9.64 2.27
C TYR A 111 -2.27 10.07 3.56
N ALA A 112 -1.35 11.03 3.48
CA ALA A 112 -0.64 11.57 4.64
C ALA A 112 -1.57 12.30 5.62
N TRP A 113 -2.60 12.97 5.13
CA TRP A 113 -3.60 13.64 5.99
C TRP A 113 -4.48 12.62 6.71
N LEU A 114 -4.90 11.57 6.04
CA LEU A 114 -5.65 10.48 6.67
C LEU A 114 -4.82 9.79 7.76
N ASP A 115 -3.56 9.51 7.50
CA ASP A 115 -2.65 8.91 8.47
C ASP A 115 -2.34 9.84 9.67
N LYS A 116 -2.39 11.14 9.48
CA LYS A 116 -2.17 12.11 10.55
C LYS A 116 -3.28 12.06 11.59
N ASP A 117 -4.51 11.86 11.14
CA ASP A 117 -5.68 11.81 12.02
C ASP A 117 -5.85 10.42 12.65
N ASP A 118 -5.37 9.38 11.99
CA ASP A 118 -5.41 8.00 12.47
C ASP A 118 -4.06 7.27 12.22
N PRO A 119 -2.99 7.69 12.88
CA PRO A 119 -1.66 7.17 12.62
C PRO A 119 -1.52 5.72 13.05
N ASN A 120 -1.55 4.80 12.10
CA ASN A 120 -1.35 3.35 12.29
C ASN A 120 -2.28 2.69 13.31
N SER A 121 -3.37 3.28 13.60
CA SER A 121 -4.35 2.67 14.45
C SER A 121 -5.29 1.82 13.60
N SER A 122 -4.87 0.59 13.34
CA SER A 122 -5.92 -0.39 13.16
C SER A 122 -6.79 -0.31 14.41
N ASN A 123 -8.01 0.19 14.28
CA ASN A 123 -9.02 0.13 15.34
C ASN A 123 -9.41 -1.34 15.60
N CYS A 124 -8.41 -2.18 15.82
CA CYS A 124 -8.60 -3.57 16.16
C CYS A 124 -9.29 -3.65 17.51
N ARG A 125 -10.46 -4.23 17.53
CA ARG A 125 -11.21 -4.50 18.75
C ARG A 125 -11.14 -5.96 19.06
N LEU A 126 -10.67 -6.30 20.23
CA LEU A 126 -10.73 -7.66 20.71
C LEU A 126 -12.18 -7.99 21.04
N ILE A 127 -12.74 -9.00 20.39
CA ILE A 127 -14.04 -9.56 20.72
C ILE A 127 -13.81 -10.75 21.63
N HIS A 128 -14.34 -10.68 22.84
CA HIS A 128 -14.28 -11.74 23.82
C HIS A 128 -15.67 -12.38 23.96
N ASN A 129 -15.74 -13.67 24.36
CA ASN A 129 -17.01 -14.37 24.66
C ASN A 129 -18.13 -14.18 23.61
N ARG A 130 -17.82 -14.30 22.31
CA ARG A 130 -18.79 -14.24 21.22
C ARG A 130 -19.59 -12.95 21.10
N GLY A 131 -19.03 -11.83 21.51
CA GLY A 131 -19.69 -10.54 21.29
C GLY A 131 -19.38 -9.46 22.31
N ASP A 132 -18.79 -9.85 23.44
CA ASP A 132 -18.36 -8.86 24.43
C ASP A 132 -17.14 -8.10 23.89
N ARG A 133 -17.24 -6.80 23.86
CA ARG A 133 -16.14 -5.91 23.47
C ARG A 133 -15.30 -5.61 24.69
N VAL A 134 -14.02 -5.98 24.64
CA VAL A 134 -13.07 -5.48 25.64
C VAL A 134 -12.77 -4.02 25.31
N PRO A 135 -12.96 -3.09 26.28
CA PRO A 135 -12.53 -1.72 26.09
C PRO A 135 -11.01 -1.71 25.88
N THR A 136 -10.59 -1.48 24.66
CA THR A 136 -9.20 -1.21 24.34
C THR A 136 -9.06 0.25 23.95
N ASP A 137 -7.91 0.83 24.19
CA ASP A 137 -7.62 2.19 23.74
C ASP A 137 -7.54 2.33 22.20
N GLY A 138 -7.81 1.22 21.48
CA GLY A 138 -7.81 1.15 20.04
C GLY A 138 -6.43 1.24 19.40
N GLN A 139 -5.38 1.37 20.19
CA GLN A 139 -4.03 1.58 19.69
C GLN A 139 -3.18 0.30 19.76
N TYR A 140 -3.52 -0.68 18.94
CA TYR A 140 -2.63 -1.83 18.70
C TYR A 140 -1.73 -1.55 17.50
N GLY A 141 -0.67 -0.77 17.72
CA GLY A 141 0.42 -0.72 16.75
C GLY A 141 1.18 -2.05 16.68
N LEU A 142 1.70 -2.40 15.52
CA LEU A 142 2.56 -3.59 15.33
C LEU A 142 3.68 -3.68 16.38
N GLY A 143 4.22 -2.55 16.82
CA GLY A 143 5.21 -2.49 17.90
C GLY A 143 4.68 -2.95 19.28
N LYS A 144 3.45 -2.63 19.62
CA LYS A 144 2.80 -3.15 20.83
C LYS A 144 2.58 -4.66 20.75
N CYS A 145 2.07 -5.16 19.64
CA CYS A 145 1.89 -6.60 19.42
C CYS A 145 3.21 -7.35 19.47
N ALA A 146 4.27 -6.86 18.85
CA ALA A 146 5.59 -7.46 18.89
C ALA A 146 6.15 -7.49 20.33
N ASN A 147 6.01 -6.42 21.09
CA ASN A 147 6.43 -6.38 22.50
C ASN A 147 5.65 -7.34 23.38
N GLU A 148 4.36 -7.50 23.19
CA GLU A 148 3.56 -8.48 23.94
C GLU A 148 3.91 -9.92 23.56
N ILE A 149 4.19 -10.21 22.30
CA ILE A 149 4.69 -11.53 21.87
C ILE A 149 6.05 -11.81 22.49
N VAL A 150 6.97 -10.84 22.51
CA VAL A 150 8.28 -10.99 23.15
C VAL A 150 8.13 -11.25 24.64
N LYS A 151 7.27 -10.53 25.35
CA LYS A 151 6.97 -10.78 26.77
C LYS A 151 6.46 -12.20 27.00
N LEU A 152 5.48 -12.66 26.19
CA LEU A 152 4.94 -14.00 26.28
C LEU A 152 5.99 -15.09 26.07
N VAL A 153 6.96 -14.88 25.18
CA VAL A 153 8.07 -15.81 24.94
C VAL A 153 9.03 -15.82 26.11
N ILE A 154 9.34 -14.68 26.71
CA ILE A 154 10.22 -14.55 27.88
C ILE A 154 9.55 -15.22 29.09
N ASP A 155 8.29 -14.95 29.35
CA ASP A 155 7.55 -15.53 30.48
C ASP A 155 7.46 -17.06 30.39
N ARG A 156 7.24 -17.61 29.20
CA ARG A 156 7.27 -19.06 28.98
C ARG A 156 8.65 -19.67 29.23
N LYS A 157 9.72 -18.97 28.91
CA LYS A 157 11.09 -19.44 29.23
C LYS A 157 11.37 -19.39 30.73
N SER A 158 10.96 -18.35 31.42
CA SER A 158 11.14 -18.25 32.88
C SER A 158 10.37 -19.32 33.64
N THR A 159 9.16 -19.65 33.19
CA THR A 159 8.34 -20.71 33.81
C THR A 159 8.94 -22.12 33.65
N ARG A 160 9.65 -22.38 32.53
CA ARG A 160 10.34 -23.66 32.31
C ARG A 160 11.65 -23.80 33.09
N LEU A 161 12.33 -22.70 33.40
CA LEU A 161 13.57 -22.72 34.17
C LEU A 161 13.34 -22.87 35.70
N ASN A 162 12.13 -22.58 36.17
CA ASN A 162 11.76 -22.71 37.58
C ASN A 162 11.08 -24.06 37.90
N SER A 163 10.96 -24.95 36.92
CA SER A 163 10.33 -26.27 37.08
C SER A 163 11.30 -27.46 36.93
N SER A 164 12.61 -27.20 37.03
CA SER A 164 13.66 -28.24 37.01
C SER A 164 14.41 -28.27 38.33
#